data_d31a2c0dd75203653d95417b6cdc3925
#
_entry.id   d31a2c0dd75203653d95417b6cdc3925
#
_cell.length_a   1.000
_cell.length_b   1.000
_cell.length_c   1.000
_cell.angle_alpha   90.00
_cell.angle_beta   90.00
_cell.angle_gamma   90.00
#
_symmetry.space_group_name_H-M   'P 1'
#
loop_
_entity.id
_entity.type
_entity.pdbx_description
1 polymer ?
#
loop_
_entity_poly.entity_id
_entity_poly.type
_entity_poly.pdbx_seq_one_letter_code
_entity_poly.pdbx_strand_id
1 'polypeptide(L)'
;MPNCTIDGRQVEFSPGENLIEVARRVGVEIPYFCYHPGLSIVAQCRMCAVEIEKMPKLQTACSTPAGDGMIVHTRSEKARLNQKSIMEFLLINHPLDCPICDKAGECDLQDNSFKYGDAYMRTSEERRTYLDLDMGPVIKKNMNRCIHCTRCIRFGAEIAGIREMVAVQRGNNTEITTIDGRPLETDYAGNYADICPTGSLTLKDFRFRKRAWMLKKTATVCEGCARGCNMEIHQDNNVIERCVPRVNMDINKWWLCDEGRFNYHYTMDATRVVAPLVNSTKTSWTDSLVQAKQVLAGKKVTVLMGTDLTLEEAKLVQDFVPKAFPGGQLFHFGTRGITSAAQDAPADGFLKRKSKTSNLHGIDAMGILGVDSLPAGAEAVLVIRGGRAQLPEFAGVSTVVGLGCFLAEESAKFTAVLPLTTFAEKDGTIVNFEGKKQRLRRSIHPVGQSKQLSEILMLWMHSGARTGKSGSTLDASKGVVA
;
A
#
# COMPACT_ATOMS: atom_id res chain seq x y z
N MET A 1 16.53 25.14 -24.39
CA MET A 1 16.16 25.31 -22.98
C MET A 1 17.37 25.87 -22.23
N PRO A 2 17.18 26.66 -21.15
CA PRO A 2 18.31 27.12 -20.35
C PRO A 2 19.06 25.93 -19.77
N ASN A 3 20.38 26.08 -19.56
CA ASN A 3 21.21 25.01 -19.05
C ASN A 3 22.13 25.50 -17.91
N CYS A 4 22.53 24.60 -17.05
CA CYS A 4 23.52 24.83 -16.01
C CYS A 4 24.49 23.66 -15.92
N THR A 5 25.57 23.83 -15.19
CA THR A 5 26.58 22.81 -14.99
C THR A 5 26.60 22.40 -13.52
N ILE A 6 26.45 21.11 -13.22
CA ILE A 6 26.49 20.58 -11.86
C ILE A 6 27.62 19.53 -11.79
N ASP A 7 28.63 19.78 -10.98
CA ASP A 7 29.85 18.96 -10.86
C ASP A 7 30.43 18.55 -12.23
N GLY A 8 30.52 19.54 -13.18
CA GLY A 8 31.02 19.35 -14.54
C GLY A 8 30.05 18.70 -15.53
N ARG A 9 28.84 18.37 -15.13
CA ARG A 9 27.79 17.81 -16.00
C ARG A 9 26.81 18.89 -16.43
N GLN A 10 26.64 19.07 -17.73
CA GLN A 10 25.63 19.99 -18.27
C GLN A 10 24.24 19.37 -18.15
N VAL A 11 23.26 20.17 -17.78
CA VAL A 11 21.85 19.75 -17.62
C VAL A 11 20.92 20.88 -18.00
N GLU A 12 19.95 20.56 -18.84
CA GLU A 12 18.83 21.47 -19.17
C GLU A 12 17.80 21.47 -18.00
N PHE A 13 17.16 22.59 -17.78
CA PHE A 13 16.17 22.73 -16.72
C PHE A 13 14.98 23.58 -17.18
N SER A 14 13.84 23.44 -16.47
CA SER A 14 12.69 24.31 -16.64
C SER A 14 12.77 25.50 -15.68
N PRO A 15 12.31 26.71 -16.09
CA PRO A 15 12.29 27.86 -15.19
C PRO A 15 11.59 27.56 -13.86
N GLY A 16 12.25 27.94 -12.75
CA GLY A 16 11.73 27.71 -11.41
C GLY A 16 12.08 26.37 -10.76
N GLU A 17 12.69 25.43 -11.49
CA GLU A 17 13.20 24.20 -10.87
C GLU A 17 14.35 24.47 -9.91
N ASN A 18 14.31 23.84 -8.73
CA ASN A 18 15.40 23.95 -7.76
C ASN A 18 16.58 23.03 -8.11
N LEU A 19 17.75 23.37 -7.60
CA LEU A 19 19.01 22.65 -7.91
C LEU A 19 18.99 21.19 -7.45
N ILE A 20 18.19 20.76 -6.46
CA ILE A 20 18.08 19.36 -6.06
C ILE A 20 17.46 18.54 -7.20
N GLU A 21 16.34 19.00 -7.76
CA GLU A 21 15.64 18.26 -8.83
C GLU A 21 16.46 18.24 -10.12
N VAL A 22 17.12 19.34 -10.43
CA VAL A 22 18.02 19.44 -11.60
C VAL A 22 19.21 18.50 -11.45
N ALA A 23 19.88 18.47 -10.27
CA ALA A 23 21.01 17.59 -9.99
C ALA A 23 20.63 16.09 -10.09
N ARG A 24 19.45 15.74 -9.62
CA ARG A 24 18.92 14.35 -9.67
C ARG A 24 18.86 13.81 -11.09
N ARG A 25 18.51 14.62 -12.09
CA ARG A 25 18.45 14.20 -13.50
C ARG A 25 19.80 13.78 -14.09
N VAL A 26 20.88 14.36 -13.62
CA VAL A 26 22.24 13.99 -14.04
C VAL A 26 22.93 13.02 -13.07
N GLY A 27 22.17 12.41 -12.15
CA GLY A 27 22.68 11.43 -11.21
C GLY A 27 23.63 12.01 -10.14
N VAL A 28 23.49 13.32 -9.83
CA VAL A 28 24.19 13.98 -8.74
C VAL A 28 23.28 14.05 -7.53
N GLU A 29 23.67 13.38 -6.44
CA GLU A 29 22.95 13.38 -5.18
C GLU A 29 23.38 14.58 -4.31
N ILE A 30 22.44 15.45 -3.97
CA ILE A 30 22.61 16.51 -2.99
C ILE A 30 21.88 16.11 -1.71
N PRO A 31 22.56 15.98 -0.55
CA PRO A 31 21.92 15.54 0.69
C PRO A 31 20.96 16.60 1.23
N TYR A 32 19.85 16.15 1.83
CA TYR A 32 18.86 17.03 2.45
C TYR A 32 18.05 16.29 3.52
N PHE A 33 17.38 17.05 4.42
CA PHE A 33 16.44 16.50 5.41
C PHE A 33 15.09 17.19 5.39
N CYS A 34 15.06 18.54 5.36
CA CYS A 34 13.77 19.26 5.44
C CYS A 34 13.02 19.31 4.12
N TYR A 35 13.70 19.19 2.98
CA TYR A 35 13.09 19.19 1.66
C TYR A 35 12.29 17.90 1.41
N HIS A 36 11.13 18.04 0.79
CA HIS A 36 10.33 16.97 0.24
C HIS A 36 9.60 17.51 -1.00
N PRO A 37 9.63 16.83 -2.16
CA PRO A 37 9.08 17.37 -3.41
C PRO A 37 7.56 17.63 -3.35
N GLY A 38 6.83 16.98 -2.45
CA GLY A 38 5.41 17.17 -2.23
C GLY A 38 5.04 18.17 -1.14
N LEU A 39 6.00 18.90 -0.58
CA LEU A 39 5.77 19.88 0.51
C LEU A 39 6.45 21.22 0.19
N SER A 40 5.98 22.30 0.80
CA SER A 40 6.59 23.62 0.70
C SER A 40 8.06 23.60 1.12
N ILE A 41 8.87 24.48 0.54
CA ILE A 41 10.31 24.57 0.82
C ILE A 41 10.53 25.49 2.03
N VAL A 42 11.24 24.98 3.05
CA VAL A 42 11.56 25.73 4.27
C VAL A 42 13.04 26.07 4.41
N ALA A 43 13.93 25.36 3.69
CA ALA A 43 15.37 25.59 3.63
C ALA A 43 16.12 25.66 4.98
N GLN A 44 15.58 25.03 6.05
CA GLN A 44 16.10 25.23 7.41
C GLN A 44 17.22 24.26 7.81
N CYS A 45 17.27 23.03 7.26
CA CYS A 45 18.28 22.05 7.68
C CYS A 45 19.69 22.35 7.18
N ARG A 46 19.85 23.15 6.14
CA ARG A 46 21.11 23.57 5.52
C ARG A 46 22.00 22.44 4.98
N MET A 47 21.54 21.20 5.04
CA MET A 47 22.33 20.04 4.57
C MET A 47 22.58 20.09 3.07
N CYS A 48 21.66 20.66 2.30
CA CYS A 48 21.75 20.78 0.83
C CYS A 48 22.54 22.02 0.36
N ALA A 49 23.36 22.62 1.20
CA ALA A 49 24.15 23.78 0.79
C ALA A 49 25.25 23.39 -0.20
N VAL A 50 25.30 24.11 -1.32
CA VAL A 50 26.24 23.92 -2.43
C VAL A 50 27.00 25.23 -2.74
N GLU A 51 28.16 25.12 -3.35
CA GLU A 51 28.91 26.28 -3.84
C GLU A 51 28.46 26.56 -5.28
N ILE A 52 28.17 27.84 -5.53
CA ILE A 52 27.86 28.34 -6.88
C ILE A 52 28.91 29.37 -7.25
N GLU A 53 29.51 29.24 -8.43
CA GLU A 53 30.53 30.18 -8.90
C GLU A 53 29.96 31.62 -8.89
N LYS A 54 30.83 32.57 -8.58
CA LYS A 54 30.52 33.99 -8.44
C LYS A 54 29.59 34.36 -7.26
N MET A 55 29.18 33.37 -6.42
CA MET A 55 28.46 33.63 -5.18
C MET A 55 29.39 33.45 -3.98
N PRO A 56 29.50 34.47 -3.09
CA PRO A 56 30.49 34.43 -1.99
C PRO A 56 30.11 33.44 -0.88
N LYS A 57 28.81 33.08 -0.77
CA LYS A 57 28.24 32.19 0.28
C LYS A 57 27.63 30.95 -0.35
N LEU A 58 27.70 29.81 0.36
CA LEU A 58 26.95 28.61 -0.01
C LEU A 58 25.44 28.89 -0.11
N GLN A 59 24.81 28.30 -1.10
CA GLN A 59 23.38 28.41 -1.34
C GLN A 59 22.66 27.09 -1.04
N THR A 60 21.46 27.15 -0.50
CA THR A 60 20.64 25.95 -0.25
C THR A 60 20.01 25.47 -1.55
N ALA A 61 20.45 24.33 -2.08
CA ALA A 61 19.99 23.80 -3.36
C ALA A 61 18.46 23.56 -3.43
N CYS A 62 17.81 23.27 -2.30
CA CYS A 62 16.37 23.09 -2.27
C CYS A 62 15.56 24.37 -2.55
N SER A 63 16.10 25.55 -2.23
CA SER A 63 15.42 26.85 -2.38
C SER A 63 16.03 27.75 -3.46
N THR A 64 17.11 27.30 -4.08
CA THR A 64 17.76 28.04 -5.16
C THR A 64 17.27 27.53 -6.50
N PRO A 65 16.52 28.31 -7.29
CA PRO A 65 16.17 27.94 -8.66
C PRO A 65 17.44 27.88 -9.53
N ALA A 66 17.46 26.94 -10.46
CA ALA A 66 18.54 26.87 -11.44
C ALA A 66 18.51 28.12 -12.34
N GLY A 67 19.71 28.62 -12.68
CA GLY A 67 19.92 29.78 -13.56
C GLY A 67 20.74 29.40 -14.78
N ASP A 68 20.49 30.08 -15.90
CA ASP A 68 21.23 29.83 -17.15
C ASP A 68 22.72 30.15 -17.01
N GLY A 69 23.58 29.24 -17.46
CA GLY A 69 25.02 29.35 -17.31
C GLY A 69 25.54 29.19 -15.88
N MET A 70 24.70 28.82 -14.91
CA MET A 70 25.12 28.60 -13.52
C MET A 70 26.05 27.41 -13.42
N ILE A 71 27.12 27.53 -12.64
CA ILE A 71 28.09 26.46 -12.35
C ILE A 71 27.99 26.15 -10.86
N VAL A 72 27.65 24.88 -10.56
CA VAL A 72 27.38 24.40 -9.20
C VAL A 72 28.35 23.30 -8.82
N HIS A 73 28.97 23.43 -7.66
CA HIS A 73 29.85 22.43 -7.06
C HIS A 73 29.23 21.87 -5.79
N THR A 74 28.78 20.61 -5.84
CA THR A 74 28.11 19.95 -4.70
C THR A 74 29.11 19.33 -3.73
N ARG A 75 30.37 19.16 -4.17
CA ARG A 75 31.45 18.47 -3.43
C ARG A 75 32.70 19.34 -3.24
N SER A 76 32.57 20.67 -3.35
CA SER A 76 33.70 21.57 -3.01
C SER A 76 34.06 21.40 -1.52
N GLU A 77 35.29 21.83 -1.17
CA GLU A 77 35.73 21.79 0.23
C GLU A 77 34.79 22.51 1.18
N LYS A 78 34.31 23.69 0.79
CA LYS A 78 33.32 24.48 1.55
C LYS A 78 32.00 23.70 1.74
N ALA A 79 31.48 23.07 0.66
CA ALA A 79 30.24 22.30 0.73
C ALA A 79 30.41 21.07 1.65
N ARG A 80 31.52 20.33 1.53
CA ARG A 80 31.82 19.17 2.40
C ARG A 80 31.96 19.56 3.87
N LEU A 81 32.67 20.67 4.16
CA LEU A 81 32.82 21.16 5.53
C LEU A 81 31.44 21.54 6.13
N ASN A 82 30.57 22.21 5.35
CA ASN A 82 29.22 22.51 5.77
C ASN A 82 28.42 21.25 6.07
N GLN A 83 28.41 20.25 5.16
CA GLN A 83 27.68 18.99 5.32
C GLN A 83 28.14 18.25 6.58
N LYS A 84 29.45 18.15 6.81
CA LYS A 84 30.06 17.57 8.00
C LYS A 84 29.60 18.28 9.29
N SER A 85 29.64 19.61 9.30
CA SER A 85 29.23 20.43 10.45
C SER A 85 27.74 20.29 10.74
N ILE A 86 26.88 20.24 9.71
CA ILE A 86 25.45 20.03 9.88
C ILE A 86 25.16 18.64 10.44
N MET A 87 25.85 17.61 9.96
CA MET A 87 25.71 16.26 10.51
C MET A 87 26.09 16.21 11.99
N GLU A 88 27.18 16.85 12.40
CA GLU A 88 27.57 16.96 13.80
C GLU A 88 26.49 17.64 14.65
N PHE A 89 25.93 18.77 14.20
CA PHE A 89 24.81 19.46 14.89
C PHE A 89 23.58 18.57 15.05
N LEU A 90 23.20 17.84 14.01
CA LEU A 90 22.01 16.96 14.07
C LEU A 90 22.22 15.77 15.01
N LEU A 91 23.47 15.32 15.18
CA LEU A 91 23.82 14.16 16.01
C LEU A 91 24.09 14.52 17.48
N ILE A 92 24.27 15.80 17.84
CA ILE A 92 24.56 16.22 19.23
C ILE A 92 23.54 15.61 20.22
N ASN A 93 22.25 15.77 19.94
CA ASN A 93 21.18 15.24 20.80
C ASN A 93 20.58 13.92 20.29
N HIS A 94 21.03 13.41 19.16
CA HIS A 94 20.48 12.18 18.60
C HIS A 94 20.98 10.96 19.36
N PRO A 95 20.08 10.06 19.89
CA PRO A 95 20.51 8.91 20.67
C PRO A 95 21.19 7.85 19.80
N LEU A 96 22.04 7.03 20.39
CA LEU A 96 22.68 5.88 19.76
C LEU A 96 21.75 4.67 19.68
N ASP A 97 20.52 4.89 19.27
CA ASP A 97 19.41 3.94 19.30
C ASP A 97 19.27 3.10 18.03
N CYS A 98 20.17 3.20 17.04
CA CYS A 98 20.03 2.47 15.77
C CYS A 98 19.72 0.97 15.96
N PRO A 99 20.33 0.25 16.93
CA PRO A 99 20.02 -1.15 17.16
C PRO A 99 18.58 -1.43 17.59
N ILE A 100 17.90 -0.47 18.21
CA ILE A 100 16.50 -0.58 18.69
C ILE A 100 15.53 0.35 17.94
N CYS A 101 16.00 1.05 16.91
CA CYS A 101 15.19 1.98 16.13
C CYS A 101 14.62 1.28 14.88
N ASP A 102 13.29 1.32 14.68
CA ASP A 102 12.64 0.70 13.51
C ASP A 102 13.02 1.32 12.18
N LYS A 103 13.53 2.57 12.18
CA LYS A 103 13.98 3.25 10.96
C LYS A 103 15.36 2.78 10.50
N ALA A 104 16.09 1.98 11.28
CA ALA A 104 17.42 1.50 10.91
C ALA A 104 17.38 0.73 9.58
N GLY A 105 18.32 1.06 8.67
CA GLY A 105 18.40 0.49 7.32
C GLY A 105 17.51 1.19 6.27
N GLU A 106 16.73 2.22 6.68
CA GLU A 106 15.96 3.11 5.80
C GLU A 106 15.92 4.54 6.36
N CYS A 107 16.98 4.95 7.07
CA CYS A 107 17.04 6.21 7.81
C CYS A 107 17.95 7.20 7.07
N ASP A 108 17.36 8.31 6.56
CA ASP A 108 18.12 9.35 5.86
C ASP A 108 19.26 9.92 6.75
N LEU A 109 19.04 10.02 8.07
CA LEU A 109 20.05 10.51 8.99
C LEU A 109 21.22 9.53 9.12
N GLN A 110 20.95 8.23 9.22
CA GLN A 110 21.96 7.18 9.29
C GLN A 110 22.81 7.16 8.01
N ASP A 111 22.16 7.14 6.85
CA ASP A 111 22.84 7.08 5.55
C ASP A 111 23.69 8.33 5.31
N ASN A 112 23.16 9.51 5.61
CA ASN A 112 23.92 10.76 5.47
C ASN A 112 25.02 10.88 6.52
N SER A 113 24.88 10.29 7.71
CA SER A 113 25.95 10.23 8.70
C SER A 113 27.15 9.45 8.19
N PHE A 114 26.93 8.31 7.55
CA PHE A 114 28.01 7.53 6.93
C PHE A 114 28.65 8.23 5.73
N LYS A 115 27.86 8.92 4.90
CA LYS A 115 28.35 9.55 3.67
C LYS A 115 29.06 10.89 3.91
N TYR A 116 28.60 11.68 4.86
CA TYR A 116 28.96 13.10 5.02
C TYR A 116 29.39 13.48 6.43
N GLY A 117 29.17 12.62 7.43
CA GLY A 117 29.51 12.85 8.83
C GLY A 117 30.97 12.58 9.16
N ASP A 118 31.27 12.65 10.45
CA ASP A 118 32.59 12.30 11.01
C ASP A 118 32.45 11.15 12.03
N ALA A 119 33.57 10.52 12.34
CA ALA A 119 33.64 9.43 13.31
C ALA A 119 33.55 9.90 14.78
N TYR A 120 33.74 11.20 15.02
CA TYR A 120 33.75 11.75 16.38
C TYR A 120 32.96 13.06 16.46
N MET A 121 32.54 13.39 17.67
CA MET A 121 31.89 14.66 18.01
C MET A 121 32.83 15.50 18.87
N ARG A 122 32.79 16.83 18.69
CA ARG A 122 33.56 17.79 19.48
C ARG A 122 32.88 18.22 20.77
N THR A 123 31.57 17.97 20.90
CA THR A 123 30.80 18.32 22.12
C THR A 123 30.87 17.21 23.15
N SER A 124 30.95 17.63 24.43
CA SER A 124 30.89 16.76 25.62
C SER A 124 29.60 16.96 26.44
N GLU A 125 28.67 17.78 25.95
CA GLU A 125 27.43 18.08 26.66
C GLU A 125 26.50 16.86 26.74
N GLU A 126 25.72 16.78 27.81
CA GLU A 126 24.72 15.74 27.98
C GLU A 126 23.59 15.90 26.94
N ARG A 127 23.11 14.77 26.42
CA ARG A 127 21.98 14.76 25.50
C ARG A 127 20.67 14.97 26.24
N ARG A 128 19.79 15.75 25.64
CA ARG A 128 18.43 15.92 26.14
C ARG A 128 17.66 14.63 26.01
N THR A 129 16.77 14.36 26.97
CA THR A 129 15.93 13.17 27.00
C THR A 129 14.46 13.57 27.13
N TYR A 130 13.63 12.99 26.29
CA TYR A 130 12.18 13.14 26.30
C TYR A 130 11.52 11.76 26.42
N LEU A 131 10.34 11.75 27.03
CA LEU A 131 9.52 10.54 27.07
C LEU A 131 8.87 10.29 25.70
N ASP A 132 8.65 9.01 25.40
CA ASP A 132 7.91 8.60 24.21
C ASP A 132 6.44 9.03 24.32
N LEU A 133 5.94 9.73 23.30
CA LEU A 133 4.55 10.17 23.24
C LEU A 133 3.71 9.19 22.40
N ASP A 134 2.53 8.87 22.92
CA ASP A 134 1.49 8.21 22.14
C ASP A 134 0.70 9.25 21.34
N MET A 135 0.68 9.10 20.04
CA MET A 135 0.06 10.04 19.10
C MET A 135 -1.20 9.46 18.44
N GLY A 136 -1.91 8.59 19.14
CA GLY A 136 -3.13 7.95 18.61
C GLY A 136 -2.89 6.54 18.06
N PRO A 137 -3.84 5.95 17.33
CA PRO A 137 -3.83 4.52 16.98
C PRO A 137 -2.72 4.13 16.01
N VAL A 138 -2.24 5.05 15.18
CA VAL A 138 -1.35 4.73 14.05
C VAL A 138 0.11 5.02 14.34
N ILE A 139 0.43 6.15 15.00
CA ILE A 139 1.80 6.66 15.16
C ILE A 139 2.28 6.59 16.60
N LYS A 140 3.54 6.18 16.75
CA LYS A 140 4.34 6.35 17.97
C LYS A 140 5.44 7.38 17.72
N LYS A 141 5.62 8.33 18.63
CA LYS A 141 6.64 9.37 18.54
C LYS A 141 7.72 9.17 19.60
N ASN A 142 8.98 9.29 19.16
CA ASN A 142 10.15 9.45 20.03
C ASN A 142 10.83 10.78 19.69
N MET A 143 10.70 11.78 20.57
CA MET A 143 11.24 13.13 20.32
C MET A 143 12.77 13.14 20.33
N ASN A 144 13.43 12.25 21.07
CA ASN A 144 14.90 12.17 21.12
C ASN A 144 15.51 11.94 19.74
N ARG A 145 14.78 11.29 18.82
CA ARG A 145 15.21 10.99 17.44
C ARG A 145 14.85 12.07 16.43
N CYS A 146 14.16 13.15 16.88
CA CYS A 146 13.71 14.22 16.00
C CYS A 146 14.85 15.17 15.64
N ILE A 147 14.98 15.49 14.36
CA ILE A 147 15.94 16.45 13.82
C ILE A 147 15.29 17.77 13.41
N HIS A 148 14.10 18.05 13.88
CA HIS A 148 13.34 19.30 13.66
C HIS A 148 13.17 19.69 12.18
N CYS A 149 13.10 18.73 11.27
CA CYS A 149 12.97 18.99 9.83
C CYS A 149 11.62 19.59 9.41
N THR A 150 10.63 19.58 10.28
CA THR A 150 9.26 20.11 10.10
C THR A 150 8.45 19.50 8.94
N ARG A 151 8.87 18.40 8.35
CA ARG A 151 8.09 17.74 7.29
C ARG A 151 6.69 17.34 7.81
N CYS A 152 6.60 16.81 9.03
CA CYS A 152 5.33 16.42 9.65
C CYS A 152 4.37 17.61 9.84
N ILE A 153 4.86 18.76 10.33
CA ILE A 153 4.02 19.96 10.49
C ILE A 153 3.45 20.41 9.14
N ARG A 154 4.31 20.49 8.11
CA ARG A 154 3.88 20.90 6.77
C ARG A 154 2.94 19.90 6.11
N PHE A 155 3.20 18.61 6.28
CA PHE A 155 2.30 17.56 5.78
C PHE A 155 0.89 17.70 6.38
N GLY A 156 0.78 17.85 7.70
CA GLY A 156 -0.52 18.07 8.35
C GLY A 156 -1.25 19.28 7.79
N ALA A 157 -0.56 20.41 7.69
CA ALA A 157 -1.15 21.67 7.24
C ALA A 157 -1.49 21.71 5.73
N GLU A 158 -0.61 21.17 4.88
CA GLU A 158 -0.67 21.35 3.42
C GLU A 158 -1.37 20.20 2.70
N ILE A 159 -1.27 18.97 3.23
CA ILE A 159 -1.72 17.76 2.57
C ILE A 159 -2.91 17.13 3.30
N ALA A 160 -2.77 16.84 4.60
CA ALA A 160 -3.88 16.29 5.39
C ALA A 160 -4.97 17.34 5.68
N GLY A 161 -4.68 18.62 5.51
CA GLY A 161 -5.63 19.70 5.74
C GLY A 161 -5.94 19.98 7.23
N ILE A 162 -5.19 19.35 8.13
CA ILE A 162 -5.39 19.42 9.58
C ILE A 162 -4.07 19.85 10.24
N ARG A 163 -4.09 20.91 11.03
CA ARG A 163 -2.91 21.40 11.77
C ARG A 163 -2.80 20.74 13.13
N GLU A 164 -2.63 19.43 13.18
CA GLU A 164 -2.49 18.68 14.43
C GLU A 164 -1.06 18.72 14.98
N MET A 165 -0.04 18.74 14.11
CA MET A 165 1.37 18.78 14.48
C MET A 165 1.87 20.21 14.56
N VAL A 166 2.56 20.53 15.64
CA VAL A 166 3.09 21.89 15.92
C VAL A 166 4.49 21.83 16.51
N ALA A 167 5.22 22.95 16.42
CA ALA A 167 6.42 23.19 17.19
C ALA A 167 6.05 24.05 18.40
N VAL A 168 6.35 23.57 19.58
CA VAL A 168 6.18 24.31 20.82
C VAL A 168 7.54 24.72 21.38
N GLN A 169 7.56 25.72 22.25
CA GLN A 169 8.76 26.33 22.82
C GLN A 169 9.67 26.95 21.74
N ARG A 170 10.91 27.28 22.08
CA ARG A 170 11.86 27.93 21.18
C ARG A 170 13.30 27.58 21.50
N GLY A 171 14.19 27.83 20.52
CA GLY A 171 15.62 27.59 20.65
C GLY A 171 15.91 26.13 20.95
N ASN A 172 16.78 25.90 21.92
CA ASN A 172 17.20 24.56 22.33
C ASN A 172 16.06 23.70 22.88
N ASN A 173 15.00 24.31 23.40
CA ASN A 173 13.85 23.61 23.99
C ASN A 173 12.72 23.33 22.97
N THR A 174 12.92 23.65 21.70
CA THR A 174 11.89 23.39 20.68
C THR A 174 11.51 21.90 20.66
N GLU A 175 10.21 21.65 20.74
CA GLU A 175 9.65 20.31 20.67
C GLU A 175 8.60 20.25 19.56
N ILE A 176 8.64 19.17 18.75
CA ILE A 176 7.58 18.88 17.79
C ILE A 176 6.58 17.97 18.48
N THR A 177 5.34 18.40 18.57
CA THR A 177 4.29 17.66 19.28
C THR A 177 2.92 17.87 18.62
N THR A 178 1.87 17.29 19.18
CA THR A 178 0.50 17.60 18.79
C THR A 178 -0.06 18.73 19.62
N ILE A 179 -1.06 19.44 19.09
CA ILE A 179 -1.77 20.49 19.83
C ILE A 179 -2.44 19.87 21.05
N ASP A 180 -2.16 20.44 22.23
CA ASP A 180 -2.73 20.01 23.52
C ASP A 180 -2.52 18.52 23.85
N GLY A 181 -1.53 17.86 23.23
CA GLY A 181 -1.28 16.43 23.42
C GLY A 181 -2.36 15.51 22.84
N ARG A 182 -3.26 16.04 22.00
CA ARG A 182 -4.34 15.24 21.39
C ARG A 182 -3.77 14.19 20.41
N PRO A 183 -4.43 13.04 20.27
CA PRO A 183 -4.05 12.06 19.26
C PRO A 183 -4.23 12.62 17.84
N LEU A 184 -3.52 12.05 16.86
CA LEU A 184 -3.74 12.34 15.45
C LEU A 184 -5.06 11.70 15.01
N GLU A 185 -5.96 12.50 14.44
CA GLU A 185 -7.30 12.08 14.00
C GLU A 185 -7.42 11.96 12.48
N THR A 186 -6.38 12.36 11.75
CA THR A 186 -6.39 12.29 10.29
C THR A 186 -6.37 10.85 9.77
N ASP A 187 -7.12 10.60 8.70
CA ASP A 187 -7.10 9.33 7.93
C ASP A 187 -5.81 9.11 7.12
N TYR A 188 -4.80 9.94 7.32
CA TYR A 188 -3.52 9.94 6.62
C TYR A 188 -2.33 9.87 7.58
N ALA A 189 -2.56 9.47 8.84
CA ALA A 189 -1.55 9.46 9.88
C ALA A 189 -0.31 8.63 9.52
N GLY A 190 -0.46 7.52 8.80
CA GLY A 190 0.66 6.68 8.36
C GLY A 190 1.71 7.41 7.54
N ASN A 191 1.33 8.47 6.80
CA ASN A 191 2.30 9.25 6.02
C ASN A 191 3.27 10.04 6.89
N TYR A 192 2.93 10.36 8.13
CA TYR A 192 3.88 10.98 9.06
C TYR A 192 5.12 10.12 9.30
N ALA A 193 4.95 8.78 9.35
CA ALA A 193 6.07 7.86 9.47
C ALA A 193 6.88 7.74 8.15
N ASP A 194 6.19 7.79 7.00
CA ASP A 194 6.85 7.69 5.69
C ASP A 194 7.76 8.90 5.43
N ILE A 195 7.26 10.12 5.68
CA ILE A 195 8.01 11.35 5.41
C ILE A 195 9.04 11.70 6.48
N CYS A 196 8.98 11.05 7.65
CA CYS A 196 9.96 11.30 8.71
C CYS A 196 11.32 10.74 8.30
N PRO A 197 12.37 11.58 8.20
CA PRO A 197 13.69 11.13 7.76
C PRO A 197 14.42 10.30 8.84
N THR A 198 13.86 10.22 10.05
CA THR A 198 14.44 9.49 11.19
C THR A 198 13.40 8.58 11.83
N GLY A 199 13.80 7.82 12.85
CA GLY A 199 12.91 6.99 13.66
C GLY A 199 12.12 7.76 14.73
N SER A 200 11.93 9.07 14.56
CA SER A 200 11.13 9.87 15.48
C SER A 200 9.64 9.57 15.38
N LEU A 201 9.11 9.37 14.17
CA LEU A 201 7.72 8.94 13.94
C LEU A 201 7.74 7.56 13.31
N THR A 202 7.08 6.60 13.93
CA THR A 202 7.03 5.19 13.50
C THR A 202 5.61 4.67 13.52
N LEU A 203 5.30 3.73 12.61
CA LEU A 203 4.01 3.04 12.58
C LEU A 203 3.92 2.07 13.75
N LYS A 204 2.88 2.14 14.58
CA LYS A 204 2.63 1.19 15.66
C LYS A 204 2.47 -0.23 15.14
N ASP A 205 1.78 -0.39 14.02
CA ASP A 205 1.52 -1.68 13.37
C ASP A 205 2.79 -2.42 12.95
N PHE A 206 3.81 -1.69 12.51
CA PHE A 206 5.09 -2.28 12.06
C PHE A 206 6.17 -2.30 13.14
N ARG A 207 6.01 -1.50 14.20
CA ARG A 207 7.06 -1.27 15.21
C ARG A 207 7.54 -2.60 15.84
N PHE A 208 8.86 -2.80 15.82
CA PHE A 208 9.56 -3.97 16.39
C PHE A 208 9.24 -5.32 15.73
N ARG A 209 8.60 -5.33 14.56
CA ARG A 209 8.30 -6.58 13.86
C ARG A 209 9.49 -7.08 13.04
N LYS A 210 10.01 -6.27 12.14
CA LYS A 210 11.08 -6.65 11.20
C LYS A 210 12.03 -5.50 10.91
N ARG A 211 13.22 -5.83 10.43
CA ARG A 211 14.17 -4.85 9.90
C ARG A 211 13.94 -4.63 8.41
N ALA A 212 14.14 -3.38 7.96
CA ALA A 212 13.85 -2.99 6.58
C ALA A 212 14.60 -3.84 5.52
N TRP A 213 15.82 -4.28 5.83
CA TRP A 213 16.63 -5.12 4.93
C TRP A 213 16.19 -6.60 4.84
N MET A 214 15.34 -7.06 5.74
CA MET A 214 14.76 -8.42 5.70
C MET A 214 13.55 -8.49 4.77
N LEU A 215 12.97 -7.35 4.40
CA LEU A 215 11.71 -7.27 3.70
C LEU A 215 11.89 -7.38 2.18
N LYS A 216 11.13 -8.28 1.56
CA LYS A 216 10.92 -8.30 0.12
C LYS A 216 9.86 -7.28 -0.25
N LYS A 217 10.14 -6.44 -1.25
CA LYS A 217 9.28 -5.35 -1.69
C LYS A 217 8.63 -5.69 -3.03
N THR A 218 7.33 -5.55 -3.12
CA THR A 218 6.58 -5.77 -4.36
C THR A 218 5.74 -4.54 -4.67
N ALA A 219 6.03 -3.91 -5.81
CA ALA A 219 5.22 -2.80 -6.30
C ALA A 219 3.87 -3.30 -6.81
N THR A 220 2.78 -2.77 -6.26
CA THR A 220 1.41 -3.17 -6.57
C THR A 220 0.46 -1.97 -6.48
N VAL A 221 -0.84 -2.25 -6.45
CA VAL A 221 -1.92 -1.26 -6.37
C VAL A 221 -2.81 -1.57 -5.17
N CYS A 222 -3.25 -0.53 -4.48
CA CYS A 222 -4.18 -0.63 -3.37
C CYS A 222 -5.57 -1.01 -3.88
N GLU A 223 -6.21 -1.97 -3.22
CA GLU A 223 -7.59 -2.39 -3.54
C GLU A 223 -8.67 -1.71 -2.69
N GLY A 224 -8.27 -0.87 -1.71
CA GLY A 224 -9.18 -0.32 -0.70
C GLY A 224 -10.27 0.62 -1.23
N CYS A 225 -10.11 1.19 -2.43
CA CYS A 225 -11.12 2.02 -3.08
C CYS A 225 -10.83 2.21 -4.57
N ALA A 226 -11.78 2.79 -5.31
CA ALA A 226 -11.68 3.04 -6.75
C ALA A 226 -10.54 4.01 -7.17
N ARG A 227 -9.83 4.64 -6.22
CA ARG A 227 -8.62 5.44 -6.52
C ARG A 227 -7.50 4.59 -7.10
N GLY A 228 -7.29 3.38 -6.56
CA GLY A 228 -6.21 2.51 -6.99
C GLY A 228 -4.82 3.11 -6.74
N CYS A 229 -4.55 3.58 -5.52
CA CYS A 229 -3.25 4.16 -5.14
C CYS A 229 -2.11 3.17 -5.40
N ASN A 230 -1.00 3.69 -5.92
CA ASN A 230 0.21 2.90 -6.09
C ASN A 230 0.91 2.72 -4.74
N MET A 231 1.26 1.48 -4.41
CA MET A 231 1.92 1.13 -3.16
C MET A 231 2.92 -0.01 -3.35
N GLU A 232 3.73 -0.23 -2.33
CA GLU A 232 4.55 -1.43 -2.19
C GLU A 232 4.06 -2.24 -1.00
N ILE A 233 3.93 -3.55 -1.19
CA ILE A 233 3.78 -4.51 -0.11
C ILE A 233 5.17 -4.97 0.29
N HIS A 234 5.48 -4.84 1.57
CA HIS A 234 6.68 -5.35 2.19
C HIS A 234 6.36 -6.61 2.99
N GLN A 235 6.99 -7.72 2.63
CA GLN A 235 6.73 -9.02 3.25
C GLN A 235 8.02 -9.75 3.62
N ASP A 236 7.94 -10.64 4.61
CA ASP A 236 8.96 -11.59 4.98
C ASP A 236 8.31 -12.96 5.24
N ASN A 237 8.90 -14.04 4.71
CA ASN A 237 8.42 -15.41 4.88
C ASN A 237 6.91 -15.60 4.60
N ASN A 238 6.42 -14.99 3.52
CA ASN A 238 5.01 -15.03 3.10
C ASN A 238 4.04 -14.29 4.03
N VAL A 239 4.53 -13.47 4.97
CA VAL A 239 3.74 -12.62 5.87
C VAL A 239 3.87 -11.18 5.42
N ILE A 240 2.76 -10.49 5.21
CA ILE A 240 2.75 -9.05 4.92
C ILE A 240 3.03 -8.30 6.22
N GLU A 241 4.10 -7.50 6.22
CA GLU A 241 4.55 -6.75 7.39
C GLU A 241 4.07 -5.31 7.37
N ARG A 242 4.00 -4.70 6.19
CA ARG A 242 3.46 -3.34 5.99
C ARG A 242 3.19 -3.02 4.53
N CYS A 243 2.37 -1.99 4.29
CA CYS A 243 2.21 -1.33 3.00
C CYS A 243 2.73 0.11 3.09
N VAL A 244 3.46 0.55 2.05
CA VAL A 244 3.98 1.91 1.96
C VAL A 244 3.59 2.54 0.62
N PRO A 245 3.40 3.87 0.53
CA PRO A 245 3.10 4.53 -0.74
C PRO A 245 4.25 4.41 -1.72
N ARG A 246 3.94 4.17 -2.98
CA ARG A 246 4.85 4.27 -4.11
C ARG A 246 4.47 5.49 -4.94
N VAL A 247 5.47 6.29 -5.30
CA VAL A 247 5.24 7.54 -6.03
C VAL A 247 4.61 7.28 -7.38
N ASN A 248 3.46 7.91 -7.61
CA ASN A 248 2.82 8.02 -8.92
C ASN A 248 2.11 9.38 -9.01
N MET A 249 2.70 10.30 -9.80
CA MET A 249 2.24 11.69 -9.87
C MET A 249 0.83 11.83 -10.41
N ASP A 250 0.38 10.87 -11.22
CA ASP A 250 -0.95 10.90 -11.86
C ASP A 250 -2.07 10.35 -10.96
N ILE A 251 -1.75 9.57 -9.90
CA ILE A 251 -2.77 8.86 -9.12
C ILE A 251 -2.77 9.30 -7.67
N ASN A 252 -1.70 9.05 -6.93
CA ASN A 252 -1.63 9.29 -5.49
C ASN A 252 -0.43 10.15 -5.08
N LYS A 253 0.34 10.66 -6.04
CA LYS A 253 1.58 11.40 -5.78
C LYS A 253 2.49 10.59 -4.84
N TRP A 254 2.73 11.07 -3.63
CA TRP A 254 3.57 10.42 -2.61
C TRP A 254 2.77 9.76 -1.47
N TRP A 255 1.42 9.76 -1.52
CA TRP A 255 0.59 9.58 -0.35
C TRP A 255 -0.27 8.30 -0.40
N LEU A 256 -0.63 7.80 0.79
CA LEU A 256 -1.54 6.66 0.95
C LEU A 256 -2.44 6.92 2.16
N CYS A 257 -3.75 6.67 2.05
CA CYS A 257 -4.64 6.76 3.21
C CYS A 257 -4.45 5.56 4.15
N ASP A 258 -4.79 5.74 5.42
CA ASP A 258 -4.61 4.70 6.43
C ASP A 258 -5.53 3.51 6.18
N GLU A 259 -6.78 3.75 5.72
CA GLU A 259 -7.69 2.70 5.29
C GLU A 259 -7.06 1.77 4.25
N GLY A 260 -6.46 2.34 3.18
CA GLY A 260 -5.77 1.56 2.15
C GLY A 260 -4.46 0.93 2.64
N ARG A 261 -3.73 1.62 3.53
CA ARG A 261 -2.48 1.15 4.12
C ARG A 261 -2.65 -0.12 4.94
N PHE A 262 -3.71 -0.20 5.74
CA PHE A 262 -3.96 -1.31 6.67
C PHE A 262 -4.96 -2.34 6.13
N ASN A 263 -5.49 -2.13 4.94
CA ASN A 263 -6.46 -3.06 4.35
C ASN A 263 -5.92 -4.50 4.21
N TYR A 264 -4.62 -4.69 4.12
CA TYR A 264 -4.00 -6.01 3.95
C TYR A 264 -4.22 -6.98 5.12
N HIS A 265 -4.56 -6.51 6.31
CA HIS A 265 -4.69 -7.35 7.50
C HIS A 265 -5.65 -8.53 7.31
N TYR A 266 -6.75 -8.34 6.57
CA TYR A 266 -7.68 -9.44 6.30
C TYR A 266 -7.06 -10.60 5.52
N THR A 267 -6.00 -10.37 4.76
CA THR A 267 -5.32 -11.42 3.99
C THR A 267 -4.64 -12.44 4.89
N MET A 268 -4.21 -11.99 6.07
CA MET A 268 -3.50 -12.75 7.08
C MET A 268 -4.33 -13.01 8.34
N ASP A 269 -5.61 -12.65 8.33
CA ASP A 269 -6.52 -12.84 9.45
C ASP A 269 -6.66 -14.33 9.81
N ALA A 270 -6.53 -14.67 11.09
CA ALA A 270 -6.64 -16.03 11.58
C ALA A 270 -8.02 -16.67 11.33
N THR A 271 -9.05 -15.84 11.17
CA THR A 271 -10.43 -16.27 10.88
C THR A 271 -10.72 -16.39 9.39
N ARG A 272 -9.76 -16.02 8.52
CA ARG A 272 -9.92 -16.18 7.07
C ARG A 272 -10.10 -17.65 6.71
N VAL A 273 -11.12 -17.93 5.91
CA VAL A 273 -11.36 -19.27 5.35
C VAL A 273 -10.29 -19.57 4.30
N VAL A 274 -9.37 -20.46 4.63
CA VAL A 274 -8.23 -20.84 3.78
C VAL A 274 -8.26 -22.32 3.37
N ALA A 275 -9.34 -23.03 3.71
CA ALA A 275 -9.62 -24.40 3.28
C ALA A 275 -11.09 -24.51 2.85
N PRO A 276 -11.45 -25.42 1.92
CA PRO A 276 -12.84 -25.59 1.51
C PRO A 276 -13.74 -25.97 2.67
N LEU A 277 -14.95 -25.42 2.69
CA LEU A 277 -15.98 -25.72 3.70
C LEU A 277 -17.27 -26.21 3.05
N VAL A 278 -17.94 -27.16 3.71
CA VAL A 278 -19.34 -27.54 3.45
C VAL A 278 -20.09 -27.49 4.79
N ASN A 279 -21.17 -26.74 4.85
CA ASN A 279 -21.93 -26.49 6.09
C ASN A 279 -21.00 -26.13 7.27
N SER A 280 -20.11 -25.17 7.05
CA SER A 280 -19.08 -24.68 7.99
C SER A 280 -18.04 -25.74 8.45
N THR A 281 -18.04 -26.94 7.88
CA THR A 281 -17.08 -28.01 8.20
C THR A 281 -16.01 -28.11 7.12
N LYS A 282 -14.74 -28.18 7.51
CA LYS A 282 -13.59 -28.35 6.58
C LYS A 282 -13.71 -29.67 5.84
N THR A 283 -13.49 -29.64 4.53
CA THR A 283 -13.55 -30.81 3.65
C THR A 283 -12.48 -30.74 2.57
N SER A 284 -12.45 -31.78 1.69
CA SER A 284 -11.56 -31.78 0.54
C SER A 284 -12.03 -30.82 -0.55
N TRP A 285 -11.11 -30.39 -1.44
CA TRP A 285 -11.47 -29.63 -2.63
C TRP A 285 -12.46 -30.39 -3.54
N THR A 286 -12.28 -31.70 -3.68
CA THR A 286 -13.14 -32.53 -4.51
C THR A 286 -14.56 -32.58 -3.96
N ASP A 287 -14.72 -32.86 -2.67
CA ASP A 287 -16.04 -32.99 -2.04
C ASP A 287 -16.78 -31.67 -2.01
N SER A 288 -16.09 -30.57 -1.66
CA SER A 288 -16.70 -29.25 -1.66
C SER A 288 -17.15 -28.78 -3.04
N LEU A 289 -16.38 -29.12 -4.09
CA LEU A 289 -16.74 -28.80 -5.46
C LEU A 289 -17.93 -29.60 -5.95
N VAL A 290 -17.98 -30.91 -5.63
CA VAL A 290 -19.11 -31.77 -5.93
C VAL A 290 -20.37 -31.26 -5.22
N GLN A 291 -20.27 -30.96 -3.92
CA GLN A 291 -21.38 -30.45 -3.14
C GLN A 291 -21.87 -29.10 -3.66
N ALA A 292 -20.95 -28.16 -3.97
CA ALA A 292 -21.31 -26.87 -4.53
C ALA A 292 -22.10 -27.00 -5.85
N LYS A 293 -21.69 -27.94 -6.73
CA LYS A 293 -22.43 -28.23 -7.96
C LYS A 293 -23.80 -28.84 -7.69
N GLN A 294 -23.86 -29.81 -6.79
CA GLN A 294 -25.12 -30.52 -6.48
C GLN A 294 -26.20 -29.57 -5.93
N VAL A 295 -25.84 -28.66 -5.01
CA VAL A 295 -26.81 -27.74 -4.42
C VAL A 295 -27.30 -26.67 -5.39
N LEU A 296 -26.55 -26.38 -6.46
CA LEU A 296 -26.92 -25.42 -7.51
C LEU A 296 -27.61 -26.09 -8.71
N ALA A 297 -27.51 -27.42 -8.86
CA ALA A 297 -28.05 -28.15 -10.00
C ALA A 297 -29.58 -28.00 -10.11
N GLY A 298 -30.05 -27.75 -11.33
CA GLY A 298 -31.48 -27.63 -11.64
C GLY A 298 -32.17 -26.37 -11.12
N LYS A 299 -31.41 -25.44 -10.50
CA LYS A 299 -31.96 -24.17 -9.96
C LYS A 299 -31.65 -22.99 -10.88
N LYS A 300 -32.46 -21.95 -10.82
CA LYS A 300 -32.17 -20.66 -11.44
C LYS A 300 -31.09 -19.96 -10.60
N VAL A 301 -29.83 -20.06 -11.06
CA VAL A 301 -28.67 -19.51 -10.36
C VAL A 301 -28.48 -18.02 -10.68
N THR A 302 -28.42 -17.19 -9.65
CA THR A 302 -27.95 -15.81 -9.75
C THR A 302 -26.47 -15.76 -9.32
N VAL A 303 -25.61 -15.29 -10.19
CA VAL A 303 -24.18 -15.11 -9.90
C VAL A 303 -23.92 -13.68 -9.51
N LEU A 304 -23.36 -13.48 -8.32
CA LEU A 304 -22.96 -12.17 -7.79
C LEU A 304 -21.45 -12.08 -7.75
N MET A 305 -20.87 -11.14 -8.49
CA MET A 305 -19.45 -10.95 -8.65
C MET A 305 -19.00 -9.66 -7.93
N GLY A 306 -17.99 -9.75 -7.05
CA GLY A 306 -17.43 -8.61 -6.36
C GLY A 306 -16.64 -7.69 -7.31
N THR A 307 -16.77 -6.37 -7.14
CA THR A 307 -15.98 -5.37 -7.89
C THR A 307 -14.53 -5.23 -7.37
N ASP A 308 -14.09 -6.16 -6.55
CA ASP A 308 -12.70 -6.39 -6.11
C ASP A 308 -11.96 -7.48 -6.94
N LEU A 309 -12.62 -8.06 -7.93
CA LEU A 309 -11.99 -8.95 -8.91
C LEU A 309 -11.18 -8.15 -9.94
N THR A 310 -10.14 -8.78 -10.51
CA THR A 310 -9.40 -8.19 -11.64
C THR A 310 -10.21 -8.24 -12.92
N LEU A 311 -9.81 -7.51 -13.96
CA LEU A 311 -10.48 -7.56 -15.26
C LEU A 311 -10.46 -8.97 -15.86
N GLU A 312 -9.33 -9.66 -15.71
CA GLU A 312 -9.14 -11.01 -16.20
C GLU A 312 -10.08 -11.99 -15.48
N GLU A 313 -10.19 -11.88 -14.16
CA GLU A 313 -11.13 -12.67 -13.36
C GLU A 313 -12.58 -12.37 -13.72
N ALA A 314 -12.94 -11.10 -13.85
CA ALA A 314 -14.29 -10.69 -14.25
C ALA A 314 -14.68 -11.24 -15.63
N LYS A 315 -13.74 -11.21 -16.57
CA LYS A 315 -13.95 -11.81 -17.91
C LYS A 315 -14.13 -13.32 -17.83
N LEU A 316 -13.33 -14.01 -17.02
CA LEU A 316 -13.51 -15.44 -16.80
C LEU A 316 -14.88 -15.77 -16.23
N VAL A 317 -15.39 -15.00 -15.26
CA VAL A 317 -16.75 -15.18 -14.71
C VAL A 317 -17.80 -14.93 -15.77
N GLN A 318 -17.69 -13.86 -16.56
CA GLN A 318 -18.61 -13.55 -17.64
C GLN A 318 -18.71 -14.67 -18.68
N ASP A 319 -17.58 -15.32 -19.01
CA ASP A 319 -17.52 -16.44 -19.96
C ASP A 319 -17.94 -17.79 -19.33
N PHE A 320 -17.82 -17.91 -18.01
CA PHE A 320 -18.17 -19.13 -17.26
C PHE A 320 -19.66 -19.27 -17.03
N VAL A 321 -20.35 -18.17 -16.67
CA VAL A 321 -21.76 -18.21 -16.22
C VAL A 321 -22.68 -18.88 -17.26
N PRO A 322 -22.71 -18.49 -18.54
CA PRO A 322 -23.62 -19.11 -19.51
C PRO A 322 -23.32 -20.59 -19.78
N LYS A 323 -22.09 -21.02 -19.57
CA LYS A 323 -21.67 -22.44 -19.76
C LYS A 323 -22.03 -23.30 -18.58
N ALA A 324 -21.86 -22.79 -17.37
CA ALA A 324 -22.09 -23.53 -16.12
C ALA A 324 -23.56 -23.49 -15.69
N PHE A 325 -24.26 -22.38 -15.99
CA PHE A 325 -25.62 -22.11 -15.57
C PHE A 325 -26.43 -21.53 -16.74
N PRO A 326 -26.91 -22.38 -17.69
CA PRO A 326 -27.76 -21.93 -18.79
C PRO A 326 -29.00 -21.20 -18.27
N GLY A 327 -29.20 -19.94 -18.70
CA GLY A 327 -30.26 -19.06 -18.20
C GLY A 327 -29.96 -18.39 -16.84
N GLY A 328 -28.77 -18.61 -16.28
CA GLY A 328 -28.30 -17.91 -15.07
C GLY A 328 -28.04 -16.43 -15.34
N GLN A 329 -28.21 -15.61 -14.31
CA GLN A 329 -28.00 -14.15 -14.37
C GLN A 329 -26.68 -13.76 -13.70
N LEU A 330 -25.98 -12.77 -14.23
CA LEU A 330 -24.73 -12.23 -13.68
C LEU A 330 -24.92 -10.77 -13.31
N PHE A 331 -24.59 -10.45 -12.06
CA PHE A 331 -24.56 -9.08 -11.53
C PHE A 331 -23.26 -8.83 -10.77
N HIS A 332 -22.86 -7.55 -10.63
CA HIS A 332 -21.78 -7.20 -9.72
C HIS A 332 -22.29 -6.55 -8.44
N PHE A 333 -21.49 -6.63 -7.39
CA PHE A 333 -21.71 -5.95 -6.12
C PHE A 333 -20.39 -5.39 -5.57
N GLY A 334 -20.45 -4.39 -4.70
CA GLY A 334 -19.23 -3.78 -4.16
C GLY A 334 -19.46 -3.01 -2.88
N THR A 335 -19.63 -1.71 -2.99
CA THR A 335 -19.98 -0.83 -1.87
C THR A 335 -21.47 -0.58 -1.86
N ARG A 336 -22.12 -0.74 -0.72
CA ARG A 336 -23.57 -0.50 -0.58
C ARG A 336 -23.92 0.93 -1.03
N GLY A 337 -24.98 1.07 -1.80
CA GLY A 337 -25.44 2.33 -2.40
C GLY A 337 -24.65 2.76 -3.65
N ILE A 338 -23.71 1.94 -4.14
CA ILE A 338 -22.93 2.19 -5.35
C ILE A 338 -23.02 0.99 -6.28
N THR A 339 -23.96 1.04 -7.23
CA THR A 339 -24.21 -0.02 -8.21
C THR A 339 -23.63 0.27 -9.58
N SER A 340 -23.04 1.46 -9.79
CA SER A 340 -22.39 1.81 -11.05
C SER A 340 -21.22 2.78 -10.83
N ALA A 341 -20.34 2.84 -11.81
CA ALA A 341 -19.20 3.78 -11.83
C ALA A 341 -19.65 5.26 -11.75
N ALA A 342 -20.80 5.58 -12.32
CA ALA A 342 -21.36 6.94 -12.30
C ALA A 342 -21.73 7.43 -10.88
N GLN A 343 -21.97 6.53 -9.94
CA GLN A 343 -22.29 6.86 -8.55
C GLN A 343 -21.03 7.01 -7.66
N ASP A 344 -19.87 6.60 -8.16
CA ASP A 344 -18.63 6.79 -7.42
C ASP A 344 -18.22 8.27 -7.40
N ALA A 345 -17.88 8.77 -6.22
CA ALA A 345 -17.52 10.18 -5.99
C ALA A 345 -16.34 10.26 -5.01
N PRO A 346 -15.66 11.42 -4.91
CA PRO A 346 -14.71 11.67 -3.83
C PRO A 346 -15.37 11.45 -2.46
N ALA A 347 -14.68 10.73 -1.57
CA ALA A 347 -15.10 10.57 -0.18
C ALA A 347 -14.48 11.63 0.73
N ASP A 348 -13.36 12.23 0.30
CA ASP A 348 -12.72 13.36 0.94
C ASP A 348 -12.15 14.33 -0.13
N GLY A 349 -11.53 15.41 0.32
CA GLY A 349 -10.92 16.41 -0.57
C GLY A 349 -9.57 15.97 -1.16
N PHE A 350 -9.09 14.74 -0.88
CA PHE A 350 -7.72 14.37 -1.23
C PHE A 350 -7.61 13.06 -2.04
N LEU A 351 -7.67 11.88 -1.41
CA LEU A 351 -7.44 10.61 -2.11
C LEU A 351 -8.63 9.67 -2.11
N LYS A 352 -9.40 9.62 -1.01
CA LYS A 352 -10.39 8.56 -0.83
C LYS A 352 -11.57 8.68 -1.80
N ARG A 353 -12.06 7.52 -2.24
CA ARG A 353 -13.29 7.41 -3.05
C ARG A 353 -14.39 6.75 -2.22
N LYS A 354 -15.65 7.00 -2.61
CA LYS A 354 -16.81 6.37 -1.96
C LYS A 354 -16.89 4.89 -2.26
N SER A 355 -16.58 4.47 -3.50
CA SER A 355 -16.46 3.05 -3.84
C SER A 355 -15.26 2.44 -3.11
N LYS A 356 -15.51 1.45 -2.26
CA LYS A 356 -14.52 0.74 -1.44
C LYS A 356 -13.96 -0.52 -2.11
N THR A 357 -14.01 -0.56 -3.42
CA THR A 357 -13.45 -1.61 -4.27
C THR A 357 -12.66 -0.99 -5.42
N SER A 358 -11.57 -1.61 -5.80
CA SER A 358 -10.59 -1.00 -6.72
C SER A 358 -11.00 -1.05 -8.19
N ASN A 359 -11.89 -1.98 -8.59
CA ASN A 359 -12.15 -2.27 -10.00
C ASN A 359 -13.62 -2.05 -10.42
N LEU A 360 -14.40 -1.29 -9.65
CA LEU A 360 -15.76 -0.94 -10.01
C LEU A 360 -15.85 -0.40 -11.45
N HIS A 361 -15.01 0.56 -11.79
CA HIS A 361 -15.03 1.21 -13.11
C HIS A 361 -14.67 0.25 -14.26
N GLY A 362 -13.78 -0.71 -14.02
CA GLY A 362 -13.43 -1.73 -15.00
C GLY A 362 -14.54 -2.74 -15.24
N ILE A 363 -15.21 -3.18 -14.19
CA ILE A 363 -16.27 -4.19 -14.25
C ILE A 363 -17.57 -3.58 -14.79
N ASP A 364 -17.93 -2.37 -14.38
CA ASP A 364 -19.09 -1.63 -14.90
C ASP A 364 -18.96 -1.39 -16.41
N ALA A 365 -17.75 -1.04 -16.87
CA ALA A 365 -17.46 -0.87 -18.30
C ALA A 365 -17.58 -2.17 -19.14
N MET A 366 -17.63 -3.35 -18.50
CA MET A 366 -17.91 -4.63 -19.15
C MET A 366 -19.42 -4.86 -19.42
N GLY A 367 -20.27 -3.92 -19.00
CA GLY A 367 -21.73 -4.00 -19.20
C GLY A 367 -22.44 -4.94 -18.22
N ILE A 368 -21.80 -5.28 -17.09
CA ILE A 368 -22.39 -6.10 -16.04
C ILE A 368 -23.15 -5.18 -15.07
N LEU A 369 -24.43 -5.44 -14.85
CA LEU A 369 -25.28 -4.59 -13.99
C LEU A 369 -24.91 -4.75 -12.52
N GLY A 370 -24.85 -3.64 -11.78
CA GLY A 370 -24.64 -3.66 -10.35
C GLY A 370 -25.92 -3.76 -9.53
N VAL A 371 -25.81 -4.41 -8.36
CA VAL A 371 -26.94 -4.59 -7.44
C VAL A 371 -26.51 -4.38 -5.98
N ASP A 372 -27.40 -3.81 -5.17
CA ASP A 372 -27.25 -3.69 -3.71
C ASP A 372 -27.96 -4.80 -2.93
N SER A 373 -28.96 -5.42 -3.57
CA SER A 373 -29.75 -6.50 -3.00
C SER A 373 -29.92 -7.61 -4.03
N LEU A 374 -30.30 -8.78 -3.54
CA LEU A 374 -30.54 -9.94 -4.39
C LEU A 374 -31.72 -9.66 -5.35
N PRO A 375 -31.55 -9.87 -6.68
CA PRO A 375 -32.63 -9.75 -7.63
C PRO A 375 -33.78 -10.73 -7.34
N ALA A 376 -35.03 -10.31 -7.60
CA ALA A 376 -36.22 -11.14 -7.39
C ALA A 376 -36.17 -12.43 -8.22
N GLY A 377 -36.66 -13.54 -7.61
CA GLY A 377 -36.76 -14.84 -8.27
C GLY A 377 -35.43 -15.65 -8.35
N ALA A 378 -34.40 -15.28 -7.59
CA ALA A 378 -33.23 -16.11 -7.40
C ALA A 378 -33.59 -17.35 -6.54
N GLU A 379 -33.33 -18.55 -7.05
CA GLU A 379 -33.53 -19.81 -6.31
C GLU A 379 -32.24 -20.26 -5.61
N ALA A 380 -31.10 -19.91 -6.18
CA ALA A 380 -29.79 -20.17 -5.63
C ALA A 380 -28.80 -19.06 -6.02
N VAL A 381 -27.80 -18.83 -5.19
CA VAL A 381 -26.80 -17.78 -5.40
C VAL A 381 -25.40 -18.36 -5.41
N LEU A 382 -24.60 -17.95 -6.40
CA LEU A 382 -23.17 -18.12 -6.42
C LEU A 382 -22.50 -16.76 -6.22
N VAL A 383 -21.79 -16.60 -5.10
CA VAL A 383 -21.03 -15.38 -4.79
C VAL A 383 -19.57 -15.57 -5.16
N ILE A 384 -18.98 -14.67 -5.94
CA ILE A 384 -17.55 -14.67 -6.29
C ILE A 384 -16.93 -13.37 -5.80
N ARG A 385 -16.03 -13.41 -4.79
CA ARG A 385 -15.46 -12.23 -4.13
C ARG A 385 -13.95 -12.36 -3.96
N GLY A 386 -13.18 -11.44 -4.54
CA GLY A 386 -11.72 -11.45 -4.51
C GLY A 386 -11.09 -10.77 -3.29
N GLY A 387 -11.85 -9.96 -2.54
CA GLY A 387 -11.38 -9.14 -1.44
C GLY A 387 -12.45 -8.84 -0.41
N ARG A 388 -12.77 -7.55 -0.21
CA ARG A 388 -13.69 -7.07 0.84
C ARG A 388 -14.95 -6.36 0.31
N ALA A 389 -15.36 -6.62 -0.92
CA ALA A 389 -16.66 -6.15 -1.42
C ALA A 389 -17.77 -6.54 -0.42
N GLN A 390 -18.66 -5.59 -0.12
CA GLN A 390 -19.70 -5.78 0.89
C GLN A 390 -20.76 -6.77 0.38
N LEU A 391 -20.92 -7.88 1.08
CA LEU A 391 -21.90 -8.90 0.70
C LEU A 391 -23.33 -8.33 0.76
N PRO A 392 -24.14 -8.53 -0.28
CA PRO A 392 -25.57 -8.23 -0.20
C PRO A 392 -26.29 -9.18 0.78
N GLU A 393 -27.48 -8.82 1.16
CA GLU A 393 -28.34 -9.70 1.95
C GLU A 393 -28.96 -10.80 1.06
N PHE A 394 -28.96 -12.04 1.55
CA PHE A 394 -29.50 -13.20 0.83
C PHE A 394 -30.91 -13.56 1.28
N ALA A 395 -31.76 -12.54 1.51
CA ALA A 395 -33.12 -12.74 2.01
C ALA A 395 -33.92 -13.68 1.08
N GLY A 396 -34.55 -14.71 1.69
CA GLY A 396 -35.42 -15.66 0.98
C GLY A 396 -34.67 -16.75 0.17
N VAL A 397 -33.34 -16.79 0.17
CA VAL A 397 -32.56 -17.83 -0.51
C VAL A 397 -31.77 -18.66 0.49
N SER A 398 -32.04 -19.97 0.53
CA SER A 398 -31.39 -20.93 1.43
C SER A 398 -30.12 -21.56 0.83
N THR A 399 -29.94 -21.47 -0.48
CA THR A 399 -28.82 -22.09 -1.18
C THR A 399 -27.86 -21.01 -1.66
N VAL A 400 -26.77 -20.81 -0.92
CA VAL A 400 -25.73 -19.84 -1.25
C VAL A 400 -24.36 -20.52 -1.27
N VAL A 401 -23.65 -20.43 -2.37
CA VAL A 401 -22.28 -20.93 -2.54
C VAL A 401 -21.32 -19.76 -2.66
N GLY A 402 -20.21 -19.81 -1.92
CA GLY A 402 -19.17 -18.79 -1.95
C GLY A 402 -17.89 -19.28 -2.64
N LEU A 403 -17.42 -18.58 -3.66
CA LEU A 403 -16.07 -18.64 -4.19
C LEU A 403 -15.35 -17.36 -3.78
N GLY A 404 -14.50 -17.40 -2.76
CA GLY A 404 -13.92 -16.11 -2.39
C GLY A 404 -13.10 -16.11 -1.12
N CYS A 405 -12.65 -14.90 -0.79
CA CYS A 405 -12.06 -14.59 0.49
C CYS A 405 -13.19 -14.22 1.48
N PHE A 406 -13.42 -15.06 2.46
CA PHE A 406 -14.42 -14.86 3.51
C PHE A 406 -13.78 -15.06 4.88
N LEU A 407 -14.30 -14.35 5.90
CA LEU A 407 -13.99 -14.62 7.29
C LEU A 407 -14.94 -15.70 7.84
N ALA A 408 -14.58 -16.32 8.95
CA ALA A 408 -15.36 -17.42 9.54
C ALA A 408 -16.82 -17.05 9.80
N GLU A 409 -17.07 -15.86 10.32
CA GLU A 409 -18.44 -15.34 10.59
C GLU A 409 -19.27 -15.18 9.31
N GLU A 410 -18.63 -14.74 8.22
CA GLU A 410 -19.29 -14.60 6.92
C GLU A 410 -19.59 -15.96 6.31
N SER A 411 -18.70 -16.96 6.54
CA SER A 411 -18.80 -18.28 5.95
C SER A 411 -20.04 -19.07 6.40
N ALA A 412 -20.58 -18.73 7.56
CA ALA A 412 -21.81 -19.34 8.09
C ALA A 412 -23.05 -19.09 7.20
N LYS A 413 -23.00 -18.08 6.33
CA LYS A 413 -24.07 -17.76 5.37
C LYS A 413 -24.06 -18.65 4.12
N PHE A 414 -23.05 -19.52 3.96
CA PHE A 414 -22.84 -20.30 2.76
C PHE A 414 -23.02 -21.80 3.01
N THR A 415 -23.70 -22.48 2.10
CA THR A 415 -23.79 -23.95 2.07
C THR A 415 -22.43 -24.58 1.75
N ALA A 416 -21.66 -23.96 0.86
CA ALA A 416 -20.29 -24.36 0.57
C ALA A 416 -19.42 -23.13 0.31
N VAL A 417 -18.15 -23.18 0.73
CA VAL A 417 -17.15 -22.13 0.49
C VAL A 417 -15.91 -22.75 -0.16
N LEU A 418 -15.50 -22.18 -1.26
CA LEU A 418 -14.28 -22.48 -2.00
C LEU A 418 -13.33 -21.29 -1.88
N PRO A 419 -12.21 -21.40 -1.14
CA PRO A 419 -11.35 -20.26 -0.82
C PRO A 419 -10.58 -19.77 -2.05
N LEU A 420 -10.68 -18.46 -2.31
CA LEU A 420 -10.04 -17.75 -3.40
C LEU A 420 -8.84 -16.93 -2.89
N THR A 421 -7.86 -16.71 -3.77
CA THR A 421 -6.74 -15.79 -3.53
C THR A 421 -7.20 -14.34 -3.43
N THR A 422 -6.51 -13.57 -2.58
CA THR A 422 -6.70 -12.12 -2.40
C THR A 422 -5.83 -11.32 -3.37
N PHE A 423 -5.92 -9.99 -3.31
CA PHE A 423 -5.14 -9.08 -4.14
C PHE A 423 -3.62 -9.26 -3.99
N ALA A 424 -3.14 -9.63 -2.79
CA ALA A 424 -1.73 -9.83 -2.52
C ALA A 424 -1.18 -11.17 -3.06
N GLU A 425 -2.07 -12.10 -3.40
CA GLU A 425 -1.75 -13.49 -3.78
C GLU A 425 -1.89 -13.75 -5.29
N LYS A 426 -2.22 -12.73 -6.09
CA LYS A 426 -2.51 -12.86 -7.53
C LYS A 426 -1.94 -11.71 -8.35
N ASP A 427 -1.80 -11.94 -9.64
CA ASP A 427 -1.55 -10.93 -10.67
C ASP A 427 -2.85 -10.59 -11.39
N GLY A 428 -2.96 -9.37 -11.93
CA GLY A 428 -4.09 -8.96 -12.73
C GLY A 428 -4.10 -7.48 -13.05
N THR A 429 -5.19 -7.02 -13.64
CA THR A 429 -5.41 -5.62 -14.03
C THR A 429 -6.63 -5.08 -13.32
N ILE A 430 -6.52 -3.89 -12.76
CA ILE A 430 -7.63 -3.10 -12.25
C ILE A 430 -7.74 -1.78 -13.03
N VAL A 431 -8.93 -1.19 -13.05
CA VAL A 431 -9.20 0.09 -13.70
C VAL A 431 -9.70 1.06 -12.62
N ASN A 432 -8.97 2.16 -12.43
CA ASN A 432 -9.33 3.16 -11.45
C ASN A 432 -10.49 4.06 -11.94
N PHE A 433 -10.93 4.99 -11.09
CA PHE A 433 -12.04 5.91 -11.38
C PHE A 433 -11.79 6.86 -12.59
N GLU A 434 -10.55 7.03 -13.03
CA GLU A 434 -10.17 7.79 -14.23
C GLU A 434 -10.07 6.92 -15.49
N GLY A 435 -10.42 5.63 -15.41
CA GLY A 435 -10.26 4.68 -16.51
C GLY A 435 -8.81 4.20 -16.73
N LYS A 436 -7.88 4.54 -15.84
CA LYS A 436 -6.48 4.13 -15.96
C LYS A 436 -6.32 2.67 -15.57
N LYS A 437 -5.80 1.85 -16.49
CA LYS A 437 -5.44 0.44 -16.24
C LYS A 437 -4.16 0.38 -15.43
N GLN A 438 -4.18 -0.41 -14.35
CA GLN A 438 -3.04 -0.58 -13.45
C GLN A 438 -2.79 -2.06 -13.17
N ARG A 439 -1.51 -2.44 -13.11
CA ARG A 439 -1.11 -3.81 -12.85
C ARG A 439 -1.06 -4.11 -11.36
N LEU A 440 -1.91 -5.02 -10.92
CA LEU A 440 -1.80 -5.71 -9.63
C LEU A 440 -0.71 -6.77 -9.74
N ARG A 441 0.17 -6.89 -8.73
CA ARG A 441 1.26 -7.88 -8.71
C ARG A 441 1.22 -8.69 -7.43
N ARG A 442 1.37 -9.98 -7.61
CA ARG A 442 1.46 -10.95 -6.52
C ARG A 442 2.67 -10.66 -5.62
N SER A 443 2.42 -10.53 -4.33
CA SER A 443 3.43 -10.24 -3.31
C SER A 443 3.73 -11.44 -2.43
N ILE A 444 2.73 -12.31 -2.21
CA ILE A 444 2.83 -13.52 -1.40
C ILE A 444 2.25 -14.72 -2.15
N HIS A 445 2.62 -15.91 -1.74
CA HIS A 445 2.00 -17.13 -2.22
C HIS A 445 0.60 -17.32 -1.63
N PRO A 446 -0.30 -18.05 -2.29
CA PRO A 446 -1.62 -18.34 -1.74
C PRO A 446 -1.53 -18.91 -0.32
N VAL A 447 -2.37 -18.41 0.58
CA VAL A 447 -2.42 -18.82 1.98
C VAL A 447 -3.29 -20.08 2.11
N GLY A 448 -2.79 -21.08 2.83
CA GLY A 448 -3.49 -22.34 3.03
C GLY A 448 -3.77 -23.10 1.73
N GLN A 449 -5.01 -23.46 1.49
CA GLN A 449 -5.47 -24.15 0.29
C GLN A 449 -6.18 -23.22 -0.72
N SER A 450 -6.07 -21.88 -0.55
CA SER A 450 -6.67 -20.92 -1.48
C SER A 450 -6.14 -21.10 -2.90
N LYS A 451 -7.03 -20.97 -3.90
CA LYS A 451 -6.69 -21.16 -5.32
C LYS A 451 -7.01 -19.91 -6.14
N GLN A 452 -6.34 -19.78 -7.29
CA GLN A 452 -6.68 -18.77 -8.29
C GLN A 452 -8.09 -19.04 -8.86
N LEU A 453 -8.84 -18.00 -9.19
CA LEU A 453 -10.19 -18.15 -9.75
C LEU A 453 -10.18 -19.01 -11.02
N SER A 454 -9.21 -18.80 -11.91
CA SER A 454 -9.04 -19.60 -13.12
C SER A 454 -8.91 -21.10 -12.84
N GLU A 455 -8.16 -21.47 -11.81
CA GLU A 455 -8.00 -22.87 -11.39
C GLU A 455 -9.32 -23.43 -10.86
N ILE A 456 -10.04 -22.66 -10.02
CA ILE A 456 -11.32 -23.11 -9.47
C ILE A 456 -12.36 -23.32 -10.58
N LEU A 457 -12.48 -22.37 -11.51
CA LEU A 457 -13.42 -22.47 -12.61
C LEU A 457 -13.08 -23.62 -13.57
N MET A 458 -11.79 -23.87 -13.80
CA MET A 458 -11.33 -25.03 -14.58
C MET A 458 -11.71 -26.35 -13.87
N LEU A 459 -11.43 -26.48 -12.58
CA LEU A 459 -11.84 -27.64 -11.79
C LEU A 459 -13.37 -27.79 -11.80
N TRP A 460 -14.12 -26.70 -11.71
CA TRP A 460 -15.57 -26.71 -11.82
C TRP A 460 -16.05 -27.30 -13.13
N MET A 461 -15.49 -26.92 -14.26
CA MET A 461 -15.91 -27.41 -15.58
C MET A 461 -15.55 -28.90 -15.79
N HIS A 462 -14.45 -29.39 -15.24
CA HIS A 462 -13.95 -30.76 -15.47
C HIS A 462 -14.42 -31.79 -14.43
N SER A 463 -14.91 -31.39 -13.25
CA SER A 463 -15.31 -32.30 -12.18
C SER A 463 -16.61 -33.09 -12.45
N GLY A 464 -17.18 -33.03 -13.66
CA GLY A 464 -18.33 -33.84 -14.11
C GLY A 464 -17.99 -35.03 -15.04
N ALA A 465 -16.71 -35.14 -15.48
CA ALA A 465 -16.32 -36.12 -16.51
C ALA A 465 -15.86 -37.50 -15.97
N ARG A 466 -15.86 -37.69 -14.65
CA ARG A 466 -15.41 -38.96 -14.03
C ARG A 466 -16.51 -39.69 -13.24
N THR A 467 -17.66 -39.90 -13.86
CA THR A 467 -18.61 -40.95 -13.42
C THR A 467 -18.58 -42.04 -14.46
N GLY A 468 -17.64 -42.98 -14.35
CA GLY A 468 -17.64 -44.14 -15.20
C GLY A 468 -16.24 -44.71 -15.47
N LYS A 469 -15.66 -45.35 -14.43
CA LYS A 469 -14.95 -46.64 -14.47
C LYS A 469 -14.10 -46.78 -13.20
N SER A 470 -14.63 -47.51 -12.26
CA SER A 470 -13.85 -48.19 -11.23
C SER A 470 -13.03 -49.31 -11.89
N GLY A 471 -11.76 -49.40 -11.55
CA GLY A 471 -10.98 -50.59 -11.84
C GLY A 471 -9.70 -50.35 -12.59
N SER A 472 -8.65 -49.96 -11.86
CA SER A 472 -7.33 -50.62 -11.94
C SER A 472 -6.43 -50.04 -10.84
N THR A 473 -6.21 -50.83 -9.83
CA THR A 473 -5.12 -50.69 -8.86
C THR A 473 -3.80 -50.62 -9.59
N LEU A 474 -3.13 -49.48 -9.57
CA LEU A 474 -1.70 -49.43 -9.88
C LEU A 474 -0.93 -49.66 -8.58
N ASP A 475 -0.41 -50.84 -8.48
CA ASP A 475 0.53 -51.33 -7.48
C ASP A 475 1.84 -50.50 -7.56
N ALA A 476 2.08 -49.66 -6.54
CA ALA A 476 3.30 -48.89 -6.43
C ALA A 476 4.32 -49.63 -5.55
N SER A 477 4.74 -50.79 -5.98
CA SER A 477 5.87 -51.51 -5.40
C SER A 477 6.82 -51.97 -6.49
N LYS A 478 7.72 -51.08 -6.97
CA LYS A 478 9.04 -51.46 -7.52
C LYS A 478 9.92 -50.20 -7.63
N GLY A 479 10.83 -50.11 -6.78
CA GLY A 479 12.20 -49.80 -6.70
C GLY A 479 12.78 -48.77 -7.69
N VAL A 480 13.37 -47.74 -7.15
CA VAL A 480 14.47 -47.03 -7.81
C VAL A 480 15.68 -47.08 -6.88
N VAL A 481 16.65 -47.88 -7.33
CA VAL A 481 18.07 -47.77 -6.98
C VAL A 481 18.74 -47.14 -8.21
N ALA A 482 19.33 -45.98 -8.04
CA ALA A 482 20.58 -45.44 -8.52
C ALA A 482 20.53 -43.92 -8.48
#